data_0218ebba8e01043ecec5b7ff99f17c9b
#
_entry.id   0218ebba8e01043ecec5b7ff99f17c9b
#
_cell.length_a   1.000
_cell.length_b   1.000
_cell.length_c   1.000
_cell.angle_alpha   90.00
_cell.angle_beta   90.00
_cell.angle_gamma   90.00
#
_symmetry.space_group_name_H-M   'P 1'
#
loop_
_entity.id
_entity.type
_entity.pdbx_description
1 polymer ?
#
loop_
_entity_poly.entity_id
_entity_poly.type
_entity_poly.pdbx_seq_one_letter_code
_entity_poly.pdbx_strand_id
1 'polypeptide(L)'
;IEDRRQSGKVRHAIGDLVRQRLYAIACGYPDGNDAGRLGADPIQKLLCGRDPIEGEDLASQPTLSRFENAFDRADLYRMGIALADTVIERHRRRLKRKAKRITIDLDPTDDPTHGAQQLSFFNGHYDSWCYLPLLAFVTFDDEPEQYLVAALLRPGNAAATAGVLGLLKRLLPRLWQAFPKASIRVRLDGGFASPLVFDILETAGRR
;
A
#
# COMPACT_ATOMS: atom_id res chain seq x y z
N ILE A 1 13.32 4.56 -2.16
CA ILE A 1 13.37 5.66 -1.17
C ILE A 1 14.83 6.04 -0.99
N GLU A 2 15.15 7.31 -1.11
CA GLU A 2 16.49 7.83 -0.87
C GLU A 2 16.68 8.10 0.63
N ASP A 3 17.81 7.66 1.18
CA ASP A 3 18.16 7.92 2.57
C ASP A 3 18.82 9.30 2.69
N ARG A 4 18.05 10.27 3.16
CA ARG A 4 18.51 11.67 3.34
C ARG A 4 19.28 11.89 4.66
N ARG A 5 19.48 10.84 5.46
CA ARG A 5 20.20 10.93 6.72
C ARG A 5 21.72 11.00 6.48
N GLN A 6 22.44 11.63 7.41
CA GLN A 6 23.91 11.68 7.37
C GLN A 6 24.48 10.26 7.50
N SER A 7 25.19 9.78 6.48
CA SER A 7 25.66 8.39 6.36
C SER A 7 26.45 7.91 7.60
N GLY A 8 27.32 8.73 8.17
CA GLY A 8 28.10 8.39 9.37
C GLY A 8 27.29 8.27 10.67
N LYS A 9 26.00 8.62 10.65
CA LYS A 9 25.09 8.51 11.82
C LYS A 9 23.96 7.49 11.61
N VAL A 10 23.96 6.78 10.48
CA VAL A 10 22.96 5.77 10.17
C VAL A 10 23.36 4.45 10.82
N ARG A 11 22.66 4.07 11.90
CA ARG A 11 22.83 2.76 12.57
C ARG A 11 21.97 1.69 11.90
N HIS A 12 20.78 2.05 11.42
CA HIS A 12 19.83 1.14 10.79
C HIS A 12 19.51 1.66 9.39
N ALA A 13 19.76 0.86 8.36
CA ALA A 13 19.39 1.20 6.99
C ALA A 13 17.86 1.32 6.82
N ILE A 14 17.39 2.11 5.85
CA ILE A 14 15.93 2.25 5.58
C ILE A 14 15.30 0.88 5.33
N GLY A 15 15.96 -0.01 4.57
CA GLY A 15 15.46 -1.36 4.30
C GLY A 15 15.24 -2.19 5.56
N ASP A 16 16.09 -2.02 6.59
CA ASP A 16 15.95 -2.73 7.87
C ASP A 16 14.79 -2.17 8.68
N LEU A 17 14.59 -0.85 8.69
CA LEU A 17 13.45 -0.21 9.34
C LEU A 17 12.12 -0.63 8.71
N VAL A 18 12.07 -0.71 7.37
CA VAL A 18 10.91 -1.22 6.64
C VAL A 18 10.62 -2.68 7.02
N ARG A 19 11.64 -3.55 7.00
CA ARG A 19 11.48 -4.96 7.37
C ARG A 19 10.98 -5.10 8.80
N GLN A 20 11.62 -4.42 9.74
CA GLN A 20 11.24 -4.46 11.16
C GLN A 20 9.76 -4.07 11.32
N ARG A 21 9.32 -2.99 10.67
CA ARG A 21 7.94 -2.52 10.79
C ARG A 21 6.95 -3.49 10.16
N LEU A 22 7.25 -3.99 8.96
CA LEU A 22 6.40 -4.96 8.26
C LEU A 22 6.25 -6.27 9.04
N TYR A 23 7.34 -6.80 9.57
CA TYR A 23 7.29 -8.05 10.34
C TYR A 23 6.62 -7.87 11.70
N ALA A 24 6.82 -6.73 12.37
CA ALA A 24 6.08 -6.43 13.60
C ALA A 24 4.57 -6.45 13.34
N ILE A 25 4.09 -5.73 12.32
CA ILE A 25 2.67 -5.71 11.94
C ILE A 25 2.18 -7.13 11.59
N ALA A 26 2.92 -7.87 10.77
CA ALA A 26 2.57 -9.24 10.36
C ALA A 26 2.50 -10.22 11.55
N CYS A 27 3.27 -9.97 12.61
CA CYS A 27 3.26 -10.74 13.85
C CYS A 27 2.21 -10.25 14.86
N GLY A 28 1.35 -9.30 14.51
CA GLY A 28 0.28 -8.80 15.36
C GLY A 28 0.66 -7.65 16.28
N TYR A 29 1.77 -6.95 15.99
CA TYR A 29 2.24 -5.76 16.71
C TYR A 29 2.10 -4.50 15.84
N PRO A 30 0.87 -3.98 15.64
CA PRO A 30 0.66 -2.81 14.80
C PRO A 30 1.10 -1.50 15.45
N ASP A 31 1.21 -1.45 16.78
CA ASP A 31 1.65 -0.25 17.50
C ASP A 31 3.17 -0.06 17.40
N GLY A 32 3.59 1.14 17.01
CA GLY A 32 5.02 1.53 16.98
C GLY A 32 5.69 1.49 18.36
N ASN A 33 4.93 1.60 19.45
CA ASN A 33 5.45 1.51 20.82
C ASN A 33 5.99 0.12 21.15
N ASP A 34 5.46 -0.94 20.53
CA ASP A 34 5.96 -2.31 20.73
C ASP A 34 7.42 -2.48 20.30
N ALA A 35 7.94 -1.62 19.45
CA ALA A 35 9.32 -1.65 19.00
C ALA A 35 10.35 -1.59 20.14
N GLY A 36 10.01 -0.94 21.26
CA GLY A 36 10.87 -0.92 22.46
C GLY A 36 11.08 -2.31 23.04
N ARG A 37 10.04 -3.15 23.02
CA ARG A 37 10.07 -4.54 23.52
C ARG A 37 10.60 -5.51 22.47
N LEU A 38 10.19 -5.32 21.20
CA LEU A 38 10.54 -6.22 20.11
C LEU A 38 11.98 -6.04 19.62
N GLY A 39 12.68 -4.98 20.00
CA GLY A 39 14.04 -4.70 19.56
C GLY A 39 15.04 -5.81 19.89
N ALA A 40 14.89 -6.45 21.04
CA ALA A 40 15.72 -7.57 21.50
C ALA A 40 15.13 -8.95 21.20
N ASP A 41 13.89 -9.01 20.65
CA ASP A 41 13.21 -10.28 20.40
C ASP A 41 13.95 -11.13 19.36
N PRO A 42 14.31 -12.41 19.68
CA PRO A 42 15.07 -13.25 18.78
C PRO A 42 14.36 -13.54 17.44
N ILE A 43 13.04 -13.69 17.44
CA ILE A 43 12.28 -13.97 16.23
C ILE A 43 12.26 -12.74 15.34
N GLN A 44 12.04 -11.56 15.91
CA GLN A 44 12.08 -10.31 15.16
C GLN A 44 13.48 -10.03 14.57
N LYS A 45 14.56 -10.32 15.32
CA LYS A 45 15.94 -10.24 14.83
C LYS A 45 16.15 -11.17 13.64
N LEU A 46 15.72 -12.45 13.76
CA LEU A 46 15.83 -13.44 12.69
C LEU A 46 15.07 -13.02 11.44
N LEU A 47 13.83 -12.55 11.58
CA LEU A 47 13.02 -12.04 10.46
C LEU A 47 13.68 -10.85 9.75
N CYS A 48 14.41 -10.03 10.50
CA CYS A 48 15.17 -8.91 9.96
C CYS A 48 16.56 -9.32 9.43
N GLY A 49 16.90 -10.61 9.43
CA GLY A 49 18.16 -11.12 8.92
C GLY A 49 19.34 -10.93 9.87
N ARG A 50 19.10 -10.80 11.18
CA ARG A 50 20.12 -10.71 12.22
C ARG A 50 20.24 -12.02 12.99
N ASP A 51 21.40 -12.22 13.62
CA ASP A 51 21.57 -13.31 14.57
C ASP A 51 20.57 -13.12 15.72
N PRO A 52 19.77 -14.15 16.05
CA PRO A 52 18.71 -14.03 17.06
C PRO A 52 19.22 -13.83 18.48
N ILE A 53 20.43 -14.32 18.81
CA ILE A 53 21.00 -14.30 20.16
C ILE A 53 22.03 -13.18 20.27
N GLU A 54 23.08 -13.21 19.45
CA GLU A 54 24.23 -12.31 19.54
C GLU A 54 24.11 -11.08 18.63
N GLY A 55 23.14 -11.05 17.71
CA GLY A 55 22.93 -9.93 16.83
C GLY A 55 22.54 -8.64 17.58
N GLU A 56 22.94 -7.50 17.04
CA GLU A 56 22.53 -6.20 17.59
C GLU A 56 21.01 -6.06 17.63
N ASP A 57 20.53 -5.32 18.62
CA ASP A 57 19.10 -5.00 18.73
C ASP A 57 18.60 -4.23 17.52
N LEU A 58 17.33 -4.44 17.20
CA LEU A 58 16.62 -3.72 16.16
C LEU A 58 16.44 -2.24 16.56
N ALA A 59 15.88 -1.45 15.66
CA ALA A 59 15.67 -0.04 15.91
C ALA A 59 14.65 0.21 17.04
N SER A 60 14.96 1.19 17.89
CA SER A 60 14.08 1.62 18.97
C SER A 60 12.83 2.34 18.46
N GLN A 61 11.79 2.40 19.29
CA GLN A 61 10.55 3.11 19.00
C GLN A 61 10.79 4.56 18.51
N PRO A 62 11.63 5.41 19.15
CA PRO A 62 11.86 6.76 18.64
C PRO A 62 12.52 6.78 17.25
N THR A 63 13.29 5.73 16.90
CA THR A 63 13.91 5.61 15.57
C THR A 63 12.87 5.26 14.52
N LEU A 64 11.97 4.31 14.81
CA LEU A 64 10.86 3.96 13.93
C LEU A 64 9.87 5.12 13.77
N SER A 65 9.53 5.81 14.84
CA SER A 65 8.65 6.98 14.77
C SER A 65 9.24 8.08 13.87
N ARG A 66 10.53 8.39 14.02
CA ARG A 66 11.19 9.33 13.10
C ARG A 66 11.21 8.84 11.66
N PHE A 67 11.40 7.55 11.45
CA PHE A 67 11.37 6.93 10.13
C PHE A 67 9.98 7.06 9.50
N GLU A 68 8.90 6.70 10.20
CA GLU A 68 7.53 6.78 9.69
C GLU A 68 7.13 8.23 9.35
N ASN A 69 7.60 9.21 10.12
CA ASN A 69 7.32 10.62 9.89
C ASN A 69 8.26 11.33 8.91
N ALA A 70 9.28 10.63 8.38
CA ALA A 70 10.27 11.25 7.48
C ALA A 70 9.84 11.31 6.01
N PHE A 71 8.76 10.62 5.63
CA PHE A 71 8.34 10.51 4.23
C PHE A 71 7.46 11.67 3.80
N ASP A 72 7.82 12.26 2.67
CA ASP A 72 6.99 13.24 2.00
C ASP A 72 5.99 12.56 1.01
N ARG A 73 5.11 13.38 0.42
CA ARG A 73 4.12 12.89 -0.55
C ARG A 73 4.76 12.22 -1.77
N ALA A 74 5.94 12.65 -2.18
CA ALA A 74 6.64 12.07 -3.32
C ALA A 74 7.22 10.70 -2.97
N ASP A 75 7.70 10.52 -1.73
CA ASP A 75 8.14 9.22 -1.22
C ASP A 75 6.97 8.23 -1.15
N LEU A 76 5.84 8.64 -0.57
CA LEU A 76 4.63 7.81 -0.49
C LEU A 76 4.12 7.43 -1.89
N TYR A 77 4.16 8.38 -2.83
CA TYR A 77 3.82 8.11 -4.22
C TYR A 77 4.75 7.05 -4.83
N ARG A 78 6.08 7.18 -4.65
CA ARG A 78 7.07 6.21 -5.15
C ARG A 78 6.89 4.83 -4.53
N MET A 79 6.57 4.77 -3.23
CA MET A 79 6.26 3.50 -2.54
C MET A 79 5.02 2.82 -3.13
N GLY A 80 3.94 3.58 -3.36
CA GLY A 80 2.73 3.05 -3.99
C GLY A 80 2.98 2.53 -5.41
N ILE A 81 3.80 3.23 -6.20
CA ILE A 81 4.21 2.76 -7.53
C ILE A 81 5.06 1.48 -7.42
N ALA A 82 6.01 1.43 -6.51
CA ALA A 82 6.86 0.26 -6.32
C ALA A 82 6.06 -0.99 -5.91
N LEU A 83 5.03 -0.83 -5.08
CA LEU A 83 4.10 -1.90 -4.74
C LEU A 83 3.40 -2.45 -6.01
N ALA A 84 2.79 -1.57 -6.79
CA ALA A 84 2.12 -1.95 -8.03
C ALA A 84 3.08 -2.64 -9.01
N ASP A 85 4.25 -2.05 -9.24
CA ASP A 85 5.26 -2.59 -10.17
C ASP A 85 5.78 -3.96 -9.70
N THR A 86 5.93 -4.16 -8.39
CA THR A 86 6.36 -5.46 -7.81
C THR A 86 5.32 -6.55 -8.10
N VAL A 87 4.05 -6.28 -7.84
CA VAL A 87 2.96 -7.23 -8.10
C VAL A 87 2.84 -7.51 -9.59
N ILE A 88 2.80 -6.47 -10.41
CA ILE A 88 2.65 -6.59 -11.87
C ILE A 88 3.82 -7.38 -12.47
N GLU A 89 5.06 -7.05 -12.11
CA GLU A 89 6.25 -7.72 -12.67
C GLU A 89 6.33 -9.19 -12.23
N ARG A 90 6.01 -9.50 -10.96
CA ARG A 90 5.94 -10.87 -10.47
C ARG A 90 4.97 -11.71 -11.32
N HIS A 91 3.78 -11.19 -11.58
CA HIS A 91 2.76 -11.90 -12.35
C HIS A 91 3.06 -11.89 -13.85
N ARG A 92 3.67 -10.84 -14.37
CA ARG A 92 4.16 -10.80 -15.75
C ARG A 92 5.13 -11.94 -16.03
N ARG A 93 6.04 -12.23 -15.10
CA ARG A 93 6.98 -13.35 -15.20
C ARG A 93 6.25 -14.68 -15.04
N ARG A 94 5.45 -14.84 -14.00
CA ARG A 94 4.70 -16.08 -13.71
C ARG A 94 3.79 -16.48 -14.86
N LEU A 95 3.02 -15.56 -15.39
CA LEU A 95 2.07 -15.79 -16.47
C LEU A 95 2.68 -15.63 -17.86
N LYS A 96 3.98 -15.40 -17.98
CA LYS A 96 4.69 -15.20 -19.26
C LYS A 96 3.97 -14.19 -20.17
N ARG A 97 3.41 -13.12 -19.60
CA ARG A 97 2.60 -12.07 -20.26
C ARG A 97 1.30 -12.59 -20.92
N LYS A 98 0.80 -13.75 -20.54
CA LYS A 98 -0.34 -14.42 -21.18
C LYS A 98 -1.66 -14.33 -20.40
N ALA A 99 -1.77 -13.45 -19.42
CA ALA A 99 -3.06 -13.18 -18.79
C ALA A 99 -4.09 -12.80 -19.85
N LYS A 100 -5.28 -13.40 -19.78
CA LYS A 100 -6.40 -13.13 -20.70
C LYS A 100 -7.25 -11.98 -20.17
N ARG A 101 -7.44 -11.93 -18.85
CA ARG A 101 -8.24 -10.92 -18.16
C ARG A 101 -7.53 -10.47 -16.90
N ILE A 102 -7.59 -9.18 -16.63
CA ILE A 102 -7.18 -8.61 -15.36
C ILE A 102 -8.36 -7.84 -14.80
N THR A 103 -8.80 -8.18 -13.60
CA THR A 103 -9.84 -7.45 -12.92
C THR A 103 -9.21 -6.53 -11.88
N ILE A 104 -9.56 -5.26 -11.92
CA ILE A 104 -9.18 -4.26 -10.92
C ILE A 104 -10.41 -4.05 -10.04
N ASP A 105 -10.28 -4.27 -8.75
CA ASP A 105 -11.28 -3.97 -7.75
C ASP A 105 -10.87 -2.74 -6.96
N LEU A 106 -11.74 -1.74 -6.92
CA LEU A 106 -11.56 -0.55 -6.08
C LEU A 106 -12.58 -0.61 -4.96
N ASP A 107 -12.08 -0.56 -3.74
CA ASP A 107 -12.90 -0.70 -2.54
C ASP A 107 -12.49 0.35 -1.49
N PRO A 108 -13.40 1.24 -1.07
CA PRO A 108 -13.20 2.07 0.10
C PRO A 108 -13.49 1.22 1.34
N THR A 109 -12.64 1.31 2.33
CA THR A 109 -12.89 0.69 3.63
C THR A 109 -12.78 1.75 4.72
N ASP A 110 -13.46 1.53 5.84
CA ASP A 110 -13.25 2.37 6.99
C ASP A 110 -12.03 1.88 7.79
N ASP A 111 -11.32 2.85 8.36
CA ASP A 111 -10.23 2.63 9.30
C ASP A 111 -10.55 3.45 10.56
N PRO A 112 -11.24 2.83 11.54
CA PRO A 112 -11.69 3.50 12.74
C PRO A 112 -10.54 4.12 13.53
N THR A 113 -10.71 5.37 13.96
CA THR A 113 -9.70 6.09 14.70
C THR A 113 -10.03 6.16 16.18
N HIS A 114 -8.99 6.13 17.00
CA HIS A 114 -9.11 6.31 18.45
C HIS A 114 -8.53 7.67 18.85
N GLY A 115 -9.35 8.50 19.52
CA GLY A 115 -8.98 9.85 19.91
C GLY A 115 -8.99 10.87 18.76
N ALA A 116 -8.52 12.07 19.02
CA ALA A 116 -8.50 13.17 18.06
C ALA A 116 -7.29 13.02 17.11
N GLN A 117 -7.51 12.44 15.94
CA GLN A 117 -6.50 12.32 14.91
C GLN A 117 -6.77 13.30 13.76
N GLN A 118 -5.69 13.84 13.18
CA GLN A 118 -5.79 14.77 12.06
C GLN A 118 -6.43 14.08 10.86
N LEU A 119 -7.41 14.73 10.20
CA LEU A 119 -8.16 14.22 9.06
C LEU A 119 -9.05 13.00 9.34
N SER A 120 -9.23 12.63 10.60
CA SER A 120 -10.30 11.74 11.02
C SER A 120 -11.61 12.54 11.03
N PHE A 121 -12.63 12.01 10.36
CA PHE A 121 -13.97 12.61 10.31
C PHE A 121 -15.03 11.55 10.56
N PHE A 122 -16.17 12.00 11.11
CA PHE A 122 -17.31 11.12 11.25
C PHE A 122 -17.86 10.74 9.86
N ASN A 123 -18.02 9.46 9.64
CA ASN A 123 -18.59 8.90 8.41
C ASN A 123 -19.94 8.27 8.74
N GLY A 124 -21.01 8.88 8.22
CA GLY A 124 -22.36 8.41 8.52
C GLY A 124 -22.74 7.05 7.89
N HIS A 125 -21.99 6.58 6.89
CA HIS A 125 -22.21 5.26 6.31
C HIS A 125 -21.68 4.15 7.23
N TYR A 126 -20.54 4.41 7.88
CA TYR A 126 -19.90 3.44 8.80
C TYR A 126 -20.23 3.72 10.27
N ASP A 127 -20.96 4.81 10.55
CA ASP A 127 -21.30 5.25 11.90
C ASP A 127 -20.07 5.37 12.85
N SER A 128 -18.96 5.86 12.32
CA SER A 128 -17.70 5.91 13.04
C SER A 128 -16.85 7.13 12.67
N TRP A 129 -15.98 7.54 13.60
CA TRP A 129 -14.86 8.43 13.32
C TRP A 129 -13.73 7.61 12.72
N CYS A 130 -13.38 7.90 11.47
CA CYS A 130 -12.45 7.05 10.72
C CYS A 130 -11.63 7.83 9.69
N TYR A 131 -10.61 7.18 9.16
CA TYR A 131 -10.15 7.42 7.81
C TYR A 131 -10.96 6.58 6.83
N LEU A 132 -10.89 6.91 5.54
CA LEU A 132 -11.56 6.18 4.48
C LEU A 132 -10.54 5.79 3.38
N PRO A 133 -9.62 4.85 3.66
CA PRO A 133 -8.68 4.38 2.66
C PRO A 133 -9.37 3.87 1.40
N LEU A 134 -8.76 4.14 0.24
CA LEU A 134 -9.12 3.52 -1.02
C LEU A 134 -8.09 2.44 -1.34
N LEU A 135 -8.54 1.22 -1.41
CA LEU A 135 -7.71 0.07 -1.77
C LEU A 135 -7.96 -0.31 -3.22
N ALA A 136 -6.91 -0.74 -3.92
CA ALA A 136 -7.02 -1.32 -5.25
C ALA A 136 -6.36 -2.69 -5.26
N PHE A 137 -7.12 -3.67 -5.70
CA PHE A 137 -6.65 -5.04 -5.87
C PHE A 137 -6.68 -5.43 -7.34
N VAL A 138 -5.84 -6.38 -7.74
CA VAL A 138 -5.89 -7.01 -9.05
C VAL A 138 -6.02 -8.51 -8.91
N THR A 139 -6.86 -9.08 -9.78
CA THR A 139 -7.01 -10.53 -9.98
C THR A 139 -6.63 -10.86 -11.41
N PHE A 140 -5.88 -11.94 -11.59
CA PHE A 140 -5.45 -12.42 -12.91
C PHE A 140 -6.28 -13.63 -13.33
N ASP A 141 -6.91 -13.53 -14.50
CA ASP A 141 -7.78 -14.56 -15.06
C ASP A 141 -8.92 -14.96 -14.09
N ASP A 142 -9.05 -16.22 -13.76
CA ASP A 142 -10.06 -16.76 -12.83
C ASP A 142 -9.44 -17.24 -11.51
N GLU A 143 -8.25 -16.71 -11.16
CA GLU A 143 -7.59 -17.05 -9.91
C GLU A 143 -8.38 -16.50 -8.72
N PRO A 144 -8.42 -17.23 -7.59
CA PRO A 144 -9.14 -16.76 -6.40
C PRO A 144 -8.38 -15.66 -5.64
N GLU A 145 -7.07 -15.55 -5.85
CA GLU A 145 -6.22 -14.60 -5.13
C GLU A 145 -6.38 -13.19 -5.68
N GLN A 146 -6.45 -12.24 -4.77
CA GLN A 146 -6.43 -10.80 -5.03
C GLN A 146 -5.13 -10.19 -4.50
N TYR A 147 -4.51 -9.33 -5.28
CA TYR A 147 -3.23 -8.71 -4.94
C TYR A 147 -3.38 -7.21 -4.80
N LEU A 148 -3.04 -6.68 -3.63
CA LEU A 148 -3.05 -5.25 -3.38
C LEU A 148 -2.01 -4.56 -4.28
N VAL A 149 -2.46 -3.58 -5.06
CA VAL A 149 -1.61 -2.78 -5.96
C VAL A 149 -1.60 -1.30 -5.62
N ALA A 150 -2.55 -0.84 -4.82
CA ALA A 150 -2.54 0.51 -4.28
C ALA A 150 -3.33 0.59 -2.98
N ALA A 151 -2.84 1.44 -2.08
CA ALA A 151 -3.55 1.89 -0.88
C ALA A 151 -3.39 3.41 -0.79
N LEU A 152 -4.50 4.12 -0.76
CA LEU A 152 -4.54 5.58 -0.69
C LEU A 152 -5.30 6.00 0.56
N LEU A 153 -4.58 6.50 1.56
CA LEU A 153 -5.20 7.06 2.76
C LEU A 153 -5.98 8.33 2.40
N ARG A 154 -7.22 8.40 2.86
CA ARG A 154 -8.13 9.51 2.61
C ARG A 154 -8.79 9.96 3.92
N PRO A 155 -9.21 11.23 4.03
CA PRO A 155 -10.04 11.69 5.15
C PRO A 155 -11.34 10.88 5.25
N GLY A 156 -11.87 10.71 6.45
CA GLY A 156 -13.09 9.94 6.69
C GLY A 156 -14.34 10.44 5.95
N ASN A 157 -14.37 11.72 5.57
CA ASN A 157 -15.43 12.34 4.78
C ASN A 157 -15.13 12.43 3.28
N ALA A 158 -14.12 11.69 2.78
CA ALA A 158 -13.76 11.73 1.37
C ALA A 158 -14.89 11.23 0.49
N ALA A 159 -15.13 11.90 -0.65
CA ALA A 159 -16.03 11.39 -1.68
C ALA A 159 -15.53 10.04 -2.23
N ALA A 160 -16.42 9.12 -2.58
CA ALA A 160 -16.04 7.81 -3.11
C ALA A 160 -15.06 7.90 -4.27
N THR A 161 -15.25 8.86 -5.19
CA THR A 161 -14.42 9.08 -6.38
C THR A 161 -13.07 9.76 -6.09
N ALA A 162 -12.84 10.26 -4.86
CA ALA A 162 -11.60 10.96 -4.53
C ALA A 162 -10.38 10.05 -4.71
N GLY A 163 -9.44 10.47 -5.56
CA GLY A 163 -8.22 9.73 -5.87
C GLY A 163 -8.33 8.65 -6.95
N VAL A 164 -9.53 8.20 -7.30
CA VAL A 164 -9.79 7.12 -8.28
C VAL A 164 -9.17 7.42 -9.64
N LEU A 165 -9.42 8.62 -10.19
CA LEU A 165 -8.92 9.02 -11.49
C LEU A 165 -7.38 8.98 -11.54
N GLY A 166 -6.73 9.53 -10.52
CA GLY A 166 -5.27 9.52 -10.41
C GLY A 166 -4.70 8.11 -10.28
N LEU A 167 -5.40 7.22 -9.58
CA LEU A 167 -5.02 5.82 -9.42
C LEU A 167 -5.14 5.08 -10.76
N LEU A 168 -6.30 5.16 -11.43
CA LEU A 168 -6.53 4.48 -12.70
C LEU A 168 -5.58 4.98 -13.80
N LYS A 169 -5.35 6.29 -13.91
CA LYS A 169 -4.38 6.87 -14.87
C LYS A 169 -2.96 6.31 -14.70
N ARG A 170 -2.59 5.87 -13.51
CA ARG A 170 -1.26 5.29 -13.22
C ARG A 170 -1.22 3.79 -13.41
N LEU A 171 -2.27 3.09 -13.00
CA LEU A 171 -2.31 1.63 -12.98
C LEU A 171 -2.58 1.04 -14.36
N LEU A 172 -3.55 1.57 -15.10
CA LEU A 172 -3.96 1.06 -16.41
C LEU A 172 -2.80 0.97 -17.42
N PRO A 173 -1.99 2.02 -17.65
CA PRO A 173 -0.87 1.94 -18.59
C PRO A 173 0.16 0.87 -18.20
N ARG A 174 0.41 0.67 -16.90
CA ARG A 174 1.34 -0.35 -16.40
C ARG A 174 0.85 -1.76 -16.69
N LEU A 175 -0.44 -2.00 -16.45
CA LEU A 175 -1.06 -3.29 -16.74
C LEU A 175 -1.05 -3.60 -18.23
N TRP A 176 -1.38 -2.64 -19.10
CA TRP A 176 -1.32 -2.82 -20.56
C TRP A 176 0.10 -3.07 -21.06
N GLN A 177 1.08 -2.37 -20.54
CA GLN A 177 2.48 -2.60 -20.89
C GLN A 177 2.93 -4.00 -20.47
N ALA A 178 2.53 -4.46 -19.29
CA ALA A 178 2.89 -5.77 -18.78
C ALA A 178 2.14 -6.91 -19.51
N PHE A 179 0.85 -6.70 -19.83
CA PHE A 179 -0.07 -7.69 -20.39
C PHE A 179 -0.83 -7.11 -21.59
N PRO A 180 -0.17 -6.92 -22.74
CA PRO A 180 -0.74 -6.17 -23.87
C PRO A 180 -1.93 -6.86 -24.55
N LYS A 181 -2.18 -8.14 -24.26
CA LYS A 181 -3.30 -8.92 -24.80
C LYS A 181 -4.42 -9.18 -23.79
N ALA A 182 -4.26 -8.72 -22.55
CA ALA A 182 -5.28 -8.91 -21.53
C ALA A 182 -6.42 -7.90 -21.69
N SER A 183 -7.66 -8.37 -21.53
CA SER A 183 -8.79 -7.48 -21.29
C SER A 183 -8.71 -6.97 -19.84
N ILE A 184 -8.89 -5.66 -19.63
CA ILE A 184 -8.93 -5.09 -18.29
C ILE A 184 -10.40 -4.81 -17.94
N ARG A 185 -10.85 -5.37 -16.81
CA ARG A 185 -12.13 -5.10 -16.20
C ARG A 185 -11.91 -4.28 -14.94
N VAL A 186 -12.72 -3.26 -14.72
CA VAL A 186 -12.74 -2.51 -13.47
C VAL A 186 -14.07 -2.76 -12.79
N ARG A 187 -14.05 -3.20 -11.53
CA ARG A 187 -15.22 -3.37 -10.68
C ARG A 187 -15.25 -2.25 -9.66
N LEU A 188 -16.39 -1.61 -9.58
CA LEU A 188 -16.65 -0.44 -8.73
C LEU A 188 -18.03 -0.63 -8.10
N ASP A 189 -18.20 -0.16 -6.88
CA ASP A 189 -19.53 -0.04 -6.30
C ASP A 189 -20.30 1.18 -6.83
N GLY A 190 -21.57 1.32 -6.44
CA GLY A 190 -22.42 2.43 -6.89
C GLY A 190 -21.92 3.82 -6.47
N GLY A 191 -21.12 3.91 -5.42
CA GLY A 191 -20.53 5.16 -4.94
C GLY A 191 -19.52 5.79 -5.90
N PHE A 192 -18.97 5.00 -6.83
CA PHE A 192 -18.01 5.47 -7.84
C PHE A 192 -18.68 5.91 -9.14
N ALA A 193 -20.00 5.84 -9.27
CA ALA A 193 -20.72 6.23 -10.47
C ALA A 193 -20.51 7.73 -10.76
N SER A 194 -19.59 8.04 -11.66
CA SER A 194 -19.22 9.40 -12.04
C SER A 194 -18.92 9.46 -13.53
N PRO A 195 -19.43 10.47 -14.25
CA PRO A 195 -19.11 10.66 -15.68
C PRO A 195 -17.61 10.68 -15.96
N LEU A 196 -16.81 11.30 -15.08
CA LEU A 196 -15.35 11.37 -15.22
C LEU A 196 -14.66 10.01 -15.08
N VAL A 197 -15.19 9.13 -14.23
CA VAL A 197 -14.66 7.76 -14.10
C VAL A 197 -15.00 6.95 -15.35
N PHE A 198 -16.23 7.03 -15.83
CA PHE A 198 -16.64 6.33 -17.04
C PHE A 198 -15.88 6.81 -18.28
N ASP A 199 -15.69 8.12 -18.44
CA ASP A 199 -14.94 8.70 -19.56
C ASP A 199 -13.50 8.19 -19.64
N ILE A 200 -12.82 8.06 -18.49
CA ILE A 200 -11.48 7.44 -18.44
C ILE A 200 -11.53 5.97 -18.85
N LEU A 201 -12.50 5.21 -18.35
CA LEU A 201 -12.61 3.79 -18.66
C LEU A 201 -12.93 3.56 -20.14
N GLU A 202 -13.80 4.36 -20.73
CA GLU A 202 -14.13 4.30 -22.15
C GLU A 202 -12.95 4.70 -23.05
N THR A 203 -12.26 5.79 -22.70
CA THR A 203 -11.06 6.24 -23.43
C THR A 203 -9.95 5.19 -23.34
N ALA A 204 -9.85 4.56 -22.21
CA ALA A 204 -8.90 3.50 -21.95
C ALA A 204 -9.23 2.19 -22.72
N GLY A 205 -10.52 1.85 -22.86
CA GLY A 205 -10.99 0.65 -23.55
C GLY A 205 -10.88 0.71 -25.07
N ARG A 206 -10.61 1.88 -25.64
CA ARG A 206 -10.44 2.10 -27.10
C ARG A 206 -8.99 1.87 -27.59
N ARG A 207 -8.09 1.47 -26.73
CA ARG A 207 -6.68 1.15 -27.07
C ARG A 207 -6.45 -0.34 -27.06
#